data_93587a334d04e3267b310f02a9511df9
#
_entry.id   93587a334d04e3267b310f02a9511df9
#
_cell.length_a   1.000
_cell.length_b   1.000
_cell.length_c   1.000
_cell.angle_alpha   90.00
_cell.angle_beta   90.00
_cell.angle_gamma   90.00
#
_symmetry.space_group_name_H-M   'P 1'
#
loop_
_entity.id
_entity.type
_entity.pdbx_description
1 polymer ?
#
loop_
_entity_poly.entity_id
_entity_poly.type
_entity_poly.pdbx_seq_one_letter_code
_entity_poly.pdbx_strand_id
1 'polypeptide(L)'
;MTTEDLLYVRKELLTGFQVMKKDHRTQVKGRKSSTVNNYMMLMAEIFQFGTDNGYAKENPFSGINRLKKAKGEPDPLTTDEFIRFIQACGHQQMRNLWSLAVYTGMRHGELCGLAWEDIDLHAGTIIVKRNLTQTDEFTLPKTDAGTDRVIYLIQPAIDALRNQAQLTRLGRQFEVEVKLREYGQSVIQPCTFVFSPQCVKRGPRTGYHYAVNSINKIWAPIIKRAGIRYRNAYQSRHTYACWSLSAGANPNFIATQMGHTDAQMVYKVYGKWMSEKSAEQVSLLNQALSRYAPSLPQSMVAAQ
;
A
#
# COMPACT_ATOMS: atom_id res chain seq x y z
N MET A 1 -10.65 2.36 -38.48
CA MET A 1 -9.72 3.03 -37.53
C MET A 1 -8.29 2.64 -37.89
N THR A 2 -7.46 3.60 -38.18
CA THR A 2 -6.06 3.43 -38.59
C THR A 2 -5.12 3.62 -37.40
N THR A 3 -3.84 3.27 -37.58
CA THR A 3 -2.80 3.56 -36.57
C THR A 3 -2.68 5.07 -36.31
N GLU A 4 -2.88 5.90 -37.34
CA GLU A 4 -2.85 7.38 -37.22
C GLU A 4 -4.00 7.88 -36.34
N ASP A 5 -5.22 7.34 -36.51
CA ASP A 5 -6.36 7.68 -35.66
C ASP A 5 -6.07 7.38 -34.19
N LEU A 6 -5.42 6.25 -33.91
CA LEU A 6 -5.05 5.86 -32.54
C LEU A 6 -3.95 6.75 -31.95
N LEU A 7 -3.00 7.17 -32.75
CA LEU A 7 -1.96 8.10 -32.31
C LEU A 7 -2.55 9.49 -32.05
N TYR A 8 -3.52 9.92 -32.85
CA TYR A 8 -4.29 11.14 -32.59
C TYR A 8 -5.07 11.05 -31.28
N VAL A 9 -5.85 9.98 -31.06
CA VAL A 9 -6.57 9.74 -29.80
C VAL A 9 -5.61 9.74 -28.60
N ARG A 10 -4.45 9.08 -28.74
CA ARG A 10 -3.42 9.07 -27.69
C ARG A 10 -2.91 10.48 -27.35
N LYS A 11 -2.69 11.32 -28.36
CA LYS A 11 -2.29 12.73 -28.20
C LYS A 11 -3.37 13.51 -27.47
N GLU A 12 -4.62 13.42 -27.90
CA GLU A 12 -5.76 14.09 -27.28
C GLU A 12 -5.92 13.68 -25.80
N LEU A 13 -5.79 12.40 -25.51
CA LEU A 13 -5.82 11.90 -24.13
C LEU A 13 -4.71 12.48 -23.25
N LEU A 14 -3.53 12.75 -23.83
CA LEU A 14 -2.39 13.33 -23.10
C LEU A 14 -2.53 14.85 -22.90
N THR A 15 -2.94 15.57 -23.92
CA THR A 15 -2.98 17.04 -23.91
C THR A 15 -4.30 17.59 -23.38
N GLY A 16 -5.35 16.79 -23.45
CA GLY A 16 -6.72 17.20 -23.18
C GLY A 16 -7.47 17.57 -24.48
N PHE A 17 -8.77 17.53 -24.43
CA PHE A 17 -9.65 17.74 -25.55
C PHE A 17 -10.96 18.40 -25.14
N GLN A 18 -11.69 18.96 -26.09
CA GLN A 18 -12.99 19.55 -25.87
C GLN A 18 -14.11 18.55 -26.17
N VAL A 19 -15.08 18.47 -25.27
CA VAL A 19 -16.28 17.65 -25.43
C VAL A 19 -17.51 18.54 -25.38
N MET A 20 -18.43 18.33 -26.33
CA MET A 20 -19.76 18.93 -26.23
C MET A 20 -20.59 18.14 -25.23
N LYS A 21 -21.01 18.78 -24.14
CA LYS A 21 -21.98 18.25 -23.18
C LYS A 21 -23.23 19.09 -23.23
N LYS A 22 -24.30 18.54 -23.76
CA LYS A 22 -25.53 19.30 -24.05
C LYS A 22 -25.16 20.53 -24.88
N ASP A 23 -25.41 21.73 -24.37
CA ASP A 23 -25.16 22.99 -25.08
C ASP A 23 -23.83 23.67 -24.69
N HIS A 24 -22.97 23.01 -23.89
CA HIS A 24 -21.72 23.62 -23.42
C HIS A 24 -20.49 22.81 -23.85
N ARG A 25 -19.46 23.51 -24.33
CA ARG A 25 -18.13 22.95 -24.53
C ARG A 25 -17.46 22.80 -23.17
N THR A 26 -17.05 21.54 -22.85
CA THR A 26 -16.31 21.23 -21.63
C THR A 26 -14.90 20.82 -21.99
N GLN A 27 -13.91 21.52 -21.43
CA GLN A 27 -12.50 21.16 -21.58
C GLN A 27 -12.19 19.96 -20.69
N VAL A 28 -11.79 18.84 -21.29
CA VAL A 28 -11.27 17.68 -20.58
C VAL A 28 -9.77 17.82 -20.43
N LYS A 29 -9.28 17.84 -19.20
CA LYS A 29 -7.86 17.93 -18.89
C LYS A 29 -7.11 16.68 -19.33
N GLY A 30 -5.90 16.83 -19.86
CA GLY A 30 -5.01 15.74 -20.23
C GLY A 30 -4.74 14.75 -19.09
N ARG A 31 -4.55 13.50 -19.44
CA ARG A 31 -4.32 12.39 -18.53
C ARG A 31 -2.83 12.06 -18.38
N LYS A 32 -2.47 11.47 -17.25
CA LYS A 32 -1.09 10.97 -17.04
C LYS A 32 -0.78 9.82 -18.02
N SER A 33 0.47 9.70 -18.45
CA SER A 33 0.92 8.62 -19.36
C SER A 33 0.52 7.22 -18.92
N SER A 34 0.47 6.97 -17.59
CA SER A 34 0.00 5.68 -17.06
C SER A 34 -1.47 5.40 -17.36
N THR A 35 -2.34 6.41 -17.24
CA THR A 35 -3.77 6.30 -17.54
C THR A 35 -3.99 6.13 -19.04
N VAL A 36 -3.26 6.90 -19.85
CA VAL A 36 -3.32 6.77 -21.31
C VAL A 36 -2.86 5.39 -21.76
N ASN A 37 -1.77 4.88 -21.22
CA ASN A 37 -1.31 3.51 -21.51
C ASN A 37 -2.37 2.43 -21.17
N ASN A 38 -3.11 2.60 -20.07
CA ASN A 38 -4.16 1.66 -19.70
C ASN A 38 -5.32 1.70 -20.70
N TYR A 39 -5.74 2.89 -21.15
CA TYR A 39 -6.77 3.01 -22.18
C TYR A 39 -6.32 2.40 -23.51
N MET A 40 -5.09 2.73 -23.94
CA MET A 40 -4.52 2.17 -25.18
C MET A 40 -4.39 0.65 -25.11
N MET A 41 -4.03 0.09 -23.94
CA MET A 41 -3.93 -1.35 -23.73
C MET A 41 -5.30 -2.03 -23.86
N LEU A 42 -6.33 -1.49 -23.19
CA LEU A 42 -7.69 -2.04 -23.29
C LEU A 42 -8.23 -1.99 -24.72
N MET A 43 -8.00 -0.90 -25.44
CA MET A 43 -8.36 -0.79 -26.85
C MET A 43 -7.59 -1.81 -27.70
N ALA A 44 -6.29 -2.00 -27.45
CA ALA A 44 -5.48 -2.97 -28.17
C ALA A 44 -5.99 -4.41 -27.97
N GLU A 45 -6.41 -4.77 -26.76
CA GLU A 45 -7.01 -6.08 -26.46
C GLU A 45 -8.34 -6.28 -27.21
N ILE A 46 -9.20 -5.25 -27.30
CA ILE A 46 -10.44 -5.30 -28.06
C ILE A 46 -10.16 -5.51 -29.57
N PHE A 47 -9.19 -4.78 -30.12
CA PHE A 47 -8.82 -4.95 -31.55
C PHE A 47 -8.16 -6.30 -31.82
N GLN A 48 -7.35 -6.80 -30.87
CA GLN A 48 -6.77 -8.14 -30.99
C GLN A 48 -7.85 -9.21 -31.01
N PHE A 49 -8.83 -9.14 -30.09
CA PHE A 49 -9.99 -10.02 -30.11
C PHE A 49 -10.74 -9.96 -31.45
N GLY A 50 -10.94 -8.74 -31.98
CA GLY A 50 -11.59 -8.54 -33.29
C GLY A 50 -10.82 -9.19 -34.43
N THR A 51 -9.49 -9.13 -34.42
CA THR A 51 -8.63 -9.75 -35.44
C THR A 51 -8.62 -11.27 -35.31
N ASP A 52 -8.49 -11.79 -34.09
CA ASP A 52 -8.42 -13.22 -33.80
C ASP A 52 -9.75 -13.93 -34.17
N ASN A 53 -10.88 -13.21 -34.11
CA ASN A 53 -12.19 -13.73 -34.45
C ASN A 53 -12.69 -13.32 -35.86
N GLY A 54 -11.84 -12.74 -36.72
CA GLY A 54 -12.16 -12.39 -38.10
C GLY A 54 -13.05 -11.16 -38.30
N TYR A 55 -13.33 -10.39 -37.23
CA TYR A 55 -14.08 -9.13 -37.30
C TYR A 55 -13.26 -7.96 -37.85
N ALA A 56 -11.93 -8.05 -37.77
CA ALA A 56 -10.99 -7.07 -38.31
C ALA A 56 -9.87 -7.79 -39.07
N LYS A 57 -9.41 -7.20 -40.16
CA LYS A 57 -8.29 -7.78 -40.95
C LYS A 57 -6.95 -7.64 -40.25
N GLU A 58 -6.75 -6.54 -39.60
CA GLU A 58 -5.47 -6.17 -38.93
C GLU A 58 -5.74 -5.48 -37.61
N ASN A 59 -4.79 -5.63 -36.68
CA ASN A 59 -4.81 -4.89 -35.44
C ASN A 59 -4.06 -3.55 -35.60
N PRO A 60 -4.76 -2.40 -35.60
CA PRO A 60 -4.13 -1.09 -35.81
C PRO A 60 -3.20 -0.65 -34.66
N PHE A 61 -3.13 -1.40 -33.56
CA PHE A 61 -2.18 -1.19 -32.46
C PHE A 61 -0.82 -1.84 -32.73
N SER A 62 -0.68 -2.62 -33.80
CA SER A 62 0.62 -3.22 -34.18
C SER A 62 1.67 -2.11 -34.33
N GLY A 63 2.77 -2.21 -33.58
CA GLY A 63 3.85 -1.22 -33.58
C GLY A 63 3.65 0.00 -32.68
N ILE A 64 2.50 0.18 -32.02
CA ILE A 64 2.32 1.27 -31.05
C ILE A 64 2.98 0.95 -29.71
N ASN A 65 4.12 1.56 -29.44
CA ASN A 65 4.83 1.39 -28.17
C ASN A 65 4.12 2.13 -27.03
N ARG A 66 4.22 1.57 -25.81
CA ARG A 66 3.77 2.23 -24.58
C ARG A 66 4.57 3.50 -24.31
N LEU A 67 3.87 4.52 -23.81
CA LEU A 67 4.52 5.74 -23.33
C LEU A 67 5.44 5.41 -22.14
N LYS A 68 6.63 5.99 -22.16
CA LYS A 68 7.54 5.90 -21.00
C LYS A 68 6.87 6.51 -19.76
N LYS A 69 6.97 5.82 -18.65
CA LYS A 69 6.49 6.32 -17.35
C LYS A 69 7.67 6.88 -16.58
N ALA A 70 7.52 8.07 -16.02
CA ALA A 70 8.41 8.48 -14.95
C ALA A 70 8.22 7.50 -13.77
N LYS A 71 9.30 6.94 -13.25
CA LYS A 71 9.25 6.17 -12.01
C LYS A 71 8.85 7.13 -10.89
N GLY A 72 7.67 6.91 -10.30
CA GLY A 72 7.34 7.55 -9.04
C GLY A 72 8.26 7.00 -7.95
N GLU A 73 9.07 7.88 -7.36
CA GLU A 73 9.85 7.48 -6.20
C GLU A 73 9.00 7.54 -4.93
N PRO A 74 9.25 6.63 -3.98
CA PRO A 74 8.70 6.76 -2.64
C PRO A 74 9.10 8.11 -2.02
N ASP A 75 8.14 8.70 -1.32
CA ASP A 75 8.30 9.99 -0.65
C ASP A 75 7.85 9.82 0.81
N PRO A 76 8.64 9.10 1.63
CA PRO A 76 8.27 8.77 3.01
C PRO A 76 8.18 10.03 3.87
N LEU A 77 7.40 9.94 4.94
CA LEU A 77 7.44 10.92 6.02
C LEU A 77 8.78 10.83 6.76
N THR A 78 9.34 11.97 7.13
CA THR A 78 10.40 12.00 8.14
C THR A 78 9.80 11.74 9.53
N THR A 79 10.62 11.42 10.52
CA THR A 79 10.17 11.20 11.89
C THR A 79 9.48 12.44 12.44
N ASP A 80 10.06 13.63 12.23
CA ASP A 80 9.48 14.91 12.64
C ASP A 80 8.14 15.20 11.94
N GLU A 81 8.06 14.97 10.63
CA GLU A 81 6.81 15.12 9.90
C GLU A 81 5.73 14.17 10.44
N PHE A 82 6.08 12.94 10.77
CA PHE A 82 5.13 11.98 11.31
C PHE A 82 4.64 12.39 12.70
N ILE A 83 5.52 12.89 13.58
CA ILE A 83 5.14 13.41 14.89
C ILE A 83 4.14 14.57 14.72
N ARG A 84 4.43 15.56 13.87
CA ARG A 84 3.54 16.68 13.58
C ARG A 84 2.22 16.21 12.98
N PHE A 85 2.26 15.20 12.10
CA PHE A 85 1.07 14.61 11.50
C PHE A 85 0.16 13.98 12.54
N ILE A 86 0.70 13.16 13.45
CA ILE A 86 -0.07 12.51 14.53
C ILE A 86 -0.65 13.55 15.49
N GLN A 87 0.10 14.59 15.85
CA GLN A 87 -0.38 15.70 16.67
C GLN A 87 -1.52 16.46 16.00
N ALA A 88 -1.48 16.64 14.68
CA ALA A 88 -2.52 17.31 13.90
C ALA A 88 -3.78 16.44 13.68
N CYS A 89 -3.78 15.16 14.07
CA CYS A 89 -4.99 14.34 14.04
C CYS A 89 -6.00 14.80 15.11
N GLY A 90 -7.19 15.21 14.67
CA GLY A 90 -8.23 15.75 15.54
C GLY A 90 -8.93 14.71 16.44
N HIS A 91 -8.76 13.41 16.19
CA HIS A 91 -9.42 12.34 16.92
C HIS A 91 -8.46 11.19 17.19
N GLN A 92 -8.56 10.60 18.39
CA GLN A 92 -7.66 9.52 18.82
C GLN A 92 -7.66 8.33 17.85
N GLN A 93 -8.82 7.92 17.35
CA GLN A 93 -8.90 6.85 16.36
C GLN A 93 -8.07 7.14 15.09
N MET A 94 -7.98 8.41 14.65
CA MET A 94 -7.15 8.77 13.49
C MET A 94 -5.66 8.70 13.82
N ARG A 95 -5.27 9.04 15.05
CA ARG A 95 -3.88 8.82 15.52
C ARG A 95 -3.55 7.35 15.49
N ASN A 96 -4.42 6.50 16.03
CA ASN A 96 -4.22 5.06 16.08
C ASN A 96 -4.17 4.44 14.68
N LEU A 97 -5.09 4.84 13.77
CA LEU A 97 -5.15 4.33 12.39
C LEU A 97 -3.86 4.62 11.64
N TRP A 98 -3.42 5.88 11.67
CA TRP A 98 -2.22 6.28 10.92
C TRP A 98 -0.93 5.77 11.55
N SER A 99 -0.88 5.64 12.88
CA SER A 99 0.22 4.96 13.56
C SER A 99 0.30 3.50 13.12
N LEU A 100 -0.81 2.78 13.15
CA LEU A 100 -0.84 1.39 12.69
C LEU A 100 -0.45 1.29 11.22
N ALA A 101 -0.94 2.19 10.36
CA ALA A 101 -0.59 2.21 8.94
C ALA A 101 0.91 2.36 8.68
N VAL A 102 1.58 3.26 9.44
CA VAL A 102 3.02 3.52 9.32
C VAL A 102 3.85 2.40 9.95
N TYR A 103 3.41 1.83 11.07
CA TYR A 103 4.19 0.80 11.78
C TYR A 103 3.95 -0.63 11.29
N THR A 104 3.00 -0.86 10.37
CA THR A 104 2.73 -2.20 9.80
C THR A 104 2.88 -2.25 8.29
N GLY A 105 2.84 -1.10 7.63
CA GLY A 105 2.83 -1.04 6.17
C GLY A 105 1.60 -1.69 5.50
N MET A 106 0.50 -1.92 6.22
CA MET A 106 -0.74 -2.47 5.66
C MET A 106 -1.27 -1.60 4.52
N ARG A 107 -1.92 -2.24 3.55
CA ARG A 107 -2.68 -1.51 2.51
C ARG A 107 -3.92 -0.87 3.12
N HIS A 108 -4.36 0.26 2.59
CA HIS A 108 -5.52 0.96 3.15
C HIS A 108 -6.80 0.12 3.15
N GLY A 109 -7.01 -0.71 2.12
CA GLY A 109 -8.14 -1.65 2.11
C GLY A 109 -8.04 -2.73 3.17
N GLU A 110 -6.84 -3.18 3.51
CA GLU A 110 -6.58 -4.11 4.60
C GLU A 110 -6.85 -3.46 5.96
N LEU A 111 -6.44 -2.20 6.14
CA LEU A 111 -6.76 -1.41 7.36
C LEU A 111 -8.27 -1.19 7.53
N CYS A 112 -9.00 -0.92 6.43
CA CYS A 112 -10.45 -0.75 6.47
C CYS A 112 -11.18 -2.06 6.78
N GLY A 113 -10.62 -3.19 6.33
CA GLY A 113 -11.17 -4.52 6.57
C GLY A 113 -10.70 -5.20 7.85
N LEU A 114 -9.81 -4.55 8.63
CA LEU A 114 -9.25 -5.16 9.84
C LEU A 114 -10.28 -5.31 10.94
N ALA A 115 -10.38 -6.51 11.49
CA ALA A 115 -11.27 -6.84 12.60
C ALA A 115 -10.47 -7.27 13.83
N TRP A 116 -11.08 -7.15 15.02
CA TRP A 116 -10.46 -7.57 16.28
C TRP A 116 -10.22 -9.08 16.36
N GLU A 117 -11.00 -9.86 15.61
CA GLU A 117 -10.85 -11.31 15.46
C GLU A 117 -9.57 -11.71 14.71
N ASP A 118 -8.90 -10.77 14.06
CA ASP A 118 -7.67 -10.98 13.32
C ASP A 118 -6.41 -10.62 14.13
N ILE A 119 -6.58 -10.14 15.37
CA ILE A 119 -5.51 -9.54 16.17
C ILE A 119 -5.27 -10.34 17.44
N ASP A 120 -4.05 -10.79 17.63
CA ASP A 120 -3.57 -11.30 18.90
C ASP A 120 -2.62 -10.29 19.54
N LEU A 121 -3.10 -9.53 20.53
CA LEU A 121 -2.30 -8.54 21.26
C LEU A 121 -1.30 -9.18 22.23
N HIS A 122 -1.48 -10.45 22.60
CA HIS A 122 -0.56 -11.18 23.46
C HIS A 122 0.63 -11.69 22.64
N ALA A 123 0.35 -12.33 21.50
CA ALA A 123 1.37 -12.76 20.55
C ALA A 123 1.98 -11.58 19.77
N GLY A 124 1.35 -10.41 19.79
CA GLY A 124 1.80 -9.24 19.01
C GLY A 124 1.66 -9.45 17.50
N THR A 125 0.54 -10.02 17.05
CA THR A 125 0.35 -10.36 15.64
C THR A 125 -0.99 -9.90 15.08
N ILE A 126 -1.01 -9.68 13.75
CA ILE A 126 -2.22 -9.48 12.94
C ILE A 126 -2.20 -10.51 11.80
N ILE A 127 -3.32 -11.19 11.56
CA ILE A 127 -3.54 -12.01 10.38
C ILE A 127 -4.35 -11.20 9.37
N VAL A 128 -3.80 -11.00 8.16
CA VAL A 128 -4.48 -10.18 7.12
C VAL A 128 -5.39 -11.08 6.29
N LYS A 129 -6.65 -11.17 6.67
CA LYS A 129 -7.64 -12.06 6.03
C LYS A 129 -8.38 -11.44 4.85
N ARG A 130 -8.60 -10.12 4.87
CA ARG A 130 -9.44 -9.44 3.88
C ARG A 130 -8.93 -8.06 3.48
N ASN A 131 -9.47 -7.57 2.38
CA ASN A 131 -9.20 -6.26 1.83
C ASN A 131 -10.51 -5.62 1.36
N LEU A 132 -10.76 -4.39 1.75
CA LEU A 132 -11.88 -3.60 1.22
C LEU A 132 -11.46 -2.94 -0.09
N THR A 133 -12.24 -3.09 -1.14
CA THR A 133 -12.03 -2.45 -2.44
C THR A 133 -12.51 -0.99 -2.42
N GLN A 134 -12.23 -0.25 -3.49
CA GLN A 134 -12.77 1.12 -3.66
C GLN A 134 -14.28 1.12 -3.97
N THR A 135 -14.83 -0.01 -4.41
CA THR A 135 -16.26 -0.24 -4.66
C THR A 135 -17.01 -0.75 -3.44
N ASP A 136 -16.38 -0.70 -2.27
CA ASP A 136 -16.97 -1.10 -0.97
C ASP A 136 -17.30 -2.60 -0.88
N GLU A 137 -16.51 -3.43 -1.55
CA GLU A 137 -16.62 -4.90 -1.50
C GLU A 137 -15.44 -5.50 -0.73
N PHE A 138 -15.71 -6.48 0.14
CA PHE A 138 -14.65 -7.23 0.79
C PHE A 138 -14.18 -8.37 -0.12
N THR A 139 -12.87 -8.46 -0.28
CA THR A 139 -12.19 -9.48 -1.10
C THR A 139 -11.01 -10.04 -0.30
N LEU A 140 -10.42 -11.13 -0.79
CA LEU A 140 -9.10 -11.53 -0.33
C LEU A 140 -8.06 -10.44 -0.64
N PRO A 141 -6.94 -10.38 0.12
CA PRO A 141 -5.81 -9.51 -0.20
C PRO A 141 -5.35 -9.67 -1.66
N LYS A 142 -4.78 -8.59 -2.24
CA LYS A 142 -4.47 -8.49 -3.68
C LYS A 142 -3.55 -9.60 -4.22
N THR A 143 -2.68 -10.14 -3.38
CA THR A 143 -1.70 -11.18 -3.74
C THR A 143 -1.89 -12.41 -2.87
N ASP A 144 -1.50 -13.60 -3.36
CA ASP A 144 -1.55 -14.83 -2.55
C ASP A 144 -0.63 -14.70 -1.33
N ALA A 145 0.58 -14.18 -1.51
CA ALA A 145 1.49 -13.86 -0.40
C ALA A 145 0.93 -12.82 0.59
N GLY A 146 -0.11 -12.12 0.23
CA GLY A 146 -0.80 -11.17 1.11
C GLY A 146 -1.95 -11.79 1.89
N THR A 147 -2.49 -12.92 1.44
CA THR A 147 -3.62 -13.61 2.06
C THR A 147 -3.14 -14.42 3.25
N ASP A 148 -3.82 -14.27 4.38
CA ASP A 148 -3.50 -14.92 5.66
C ASP A 148 -2.07 -14.69 6.16
N ARG A 149 -1.37 -13.68 5.61
CA ARG A 149 -0.06 -13.32 6.11
C ARG A 149 -0.12 -12.82 7.54
N VAL A 150 0.87 -13.21 8.31
CA VAL A 150 1.06 -12.74 9.69
C VAL A 150 1.93 -11.49 9.68
N ILE A 151 1.42 -10.41 10.25
CA ILE A 151 2.19 -9.19 10.54
C ILE A 151 2.62 -9.25 12.00
N TYR A 152 3.93 -9.21 12.25
CA TYR A 152 4.51 -9.09 13.58
C TYR A 152 4.55 -7.61 13.98
N LEU A 153 3.99 -7.31 15.14
CA LEU A 153 3.80 -5.93 15.61
C LEU A 153 4.99 -5.47 16.44
N ILE A 154 5.52 -4.32 16.10
CA ILE A 154 6.44 -3.58 16.96
C ILE A 154 5.66 -2.85 18.07
N GLN A 155 6.32 -2.51 19.17
CA GLN A 155 5.66 -1.93 20.34
C GLN A 155 4.77 -0.71 20.02
N PRO A 156 5.18 0.28 19.19
CA PRO A 156 4.31 1.40 18.84
C PRO A 156 3.01 1.02 18.13
N ALA A 157 3.01 -0.09 17.37
CA ALA A 157 1.79 -0.61 16.73
C ALA A 157 0.88 -1.28 17.75
N ILE A 158 1.44 -2.02 18.72
CA ILE A 158 0.71 -2.63 19.84
C ILE A 158 0.06 -1.55 20.69
N ASP A 159 0.77 -0.47 21.00
CA ASP A 159 0.26 0.64 21.81
C ASP A 159 -0.90 1.38 21.10
N ALA A 160 -0.78 1.58 19.78
CA ALA A 160 -1.87 2.13 18.97
C ALA A 160 -3.11 1.23 19.00
N LEU A 161 -2.95 -0.10 18.92
CA LEU A 161 -4.05 -1.06 19.00
C LEU A 161 -4.64 -1.16 20.41
N ARG A 162 -3.84 -1.15 21.47
CA ARG A 162 -4.32 -1.13 22.86
C ARG A 162 -5.17 0.12 23.13
N ASN A 163 -4.72 1.26 22.64
CA ASN A 163 -5.49 2.50 22.73
C ASN A 163 -6.78 2.42 21.89
N GLN A 164 -6.72 1.85 20.70
CA GLN A 164 -7.89 1.66 19.85
C GLN A 164 -8.90 0.66 20.43
N ALA A 165 -8.44 -0.35 21.19
CA ALA A 165 -9.29 -1.33 21.83
C ALA A 165 -10.31 -0.70 22.78
N GLN A 166 -9.93 0.38 23.47
CA GLN A 166 -10.83 1.13 24.34
C GLN A 166 -12.00 1.77 23.58
N LEU A 167 -11.85 2.00 22.29
CA LEU A 167 -12.84 2.66 21.44
C LEU A 167 -13.77 1.68 20.72
N THR A 168 -13.26 0.52 20.29
CA THR A 168 -13.99 -0.34 19.33
C THR A 168 -13.98 -1.83 19.63
N ARG A 169 -13.16 -2.34 20.56
CA ARG A 169 -13.04 -3.79 20.79
C ARG A 169 -14.34 -4.45 21.26
N LEU A 170 -15.14 -3.74 22.04
CA LEU A 170 -16.46 -4.18 22.51
C LEU A 170 -17.58 -3.68 21.57
N GLY A 171 -17.25 -3.33 20.34
CA GLY A 171 -18.21 -2.90 19.33
C GLY A 171 -19.09 -4.05 18.84
N ARG A 172 -20.07 -3.69 18.01
CA ARG A 172 -20.94 -4.69 17.37
C ARG A 172 -20.16 -5.52 16.37
N GLN A 173 -20.35 -6.82 16.41
CA GLN A 173 -19.87 -7.76 15.39
C GLN A 173 -20.84 -7.82 14.21
N PHE A 174 -20.29 -7.89 12.99
CA PHE A 174 -21.01 -7.99 11.73
C PHE A 174 -20.58 -9.24 10.99
N GLU A 175 -21.50 -9.87 10.29
CA GLU A 175 -21.18 -10.87 9.29
C GLU A 175 -20.84 -10.16 7.98
N VAL A 176 -19.65 -10.43 7.46
CA VAL A 176 -19.11 -9.80 6.26
C VAL A 176 -18.89 -10.86 5.19
N GLU A 177 -19.49 -10.65 4.03
CA GLU A 177 -19.25 -11.48 2.86
C GLU A 177 -17.93 -11.09 2.21
N VAL A 178 -16.97 -12.02 2.17
CA VAL A 178 -15.65 -11.87 1.55
C VAL A 178 -15.63 -12.66 0.25
N LYS A 179 -15.52 -11.98 -0.88
CA LYS A 179 -15.41 -12.60 -2.21
C LYS A 179 -14.07 -13.32 -2.33
N LEU A 180 -14.11 -14.58 -2.74
CA LEU A 180 -12.94 -15.40 -3.00
C LEU A 180 -12.37 -15.15 -4.40
N ARG A 181 -11.24 -15.81 -4.72
CA ARG A 181 -10.61 -15.68 -6.05
C ARG A 181 -11.39 -16.41 -7.14
N GLU A 182 -12.07 -17.50 -6.76
CA GLU A 182 -12.96 -18.20 -7.69
C GLU A 182 -14.22 -17.39 -7.94
N TYR A 183 -14.61 -17.31 -9.22
CA TYR A 183 -15.78 -16.55 -9.63
C TYR A 183 -17.05 -17.06 -8.95
N GLY A 184 -17.81 -16.14 -8.37
CA GLY A 184 -19.09 -16.43 -7.71
C GLY A 184 -18.96 -17.07 -6.33
N GLN A 185 -17.75 -17.30 -5.80
CA GLN A 185 -17.57 -17.83 -4.46
C GLN A 185 -17.31 -16.74 -3.43
N SER A 186 -17.85 -16.93 -2.24
CA SER A 186 -17.64 -16.04 -1.09
C SER A 186 -17.67 -16.84 0.20
N VAL A 187 -17.16 -16.24 1.27
CA VAL A 187 -17.17 -16.76 2.64
C VAL A 187 -17.66 -15.68 3.58
N ILE A 188 -18.49 -16.07 4.53
CA ILE A 188 -18.94 -15.16 5.60
C ILE A 188 -17.93 -15.18 6.73
N GLN A 189 -17.49 -14.00 7.15
CA GLN A 189 -16.56 -13.82 8.27
C GLN A 189 -17.14 -12.89 9.32
N PRO A 190 -17.07 -13.25 10.62
CA PRO A 190 -17.44 -12.34 11.69
C PRO A 190 -16.39 -11.23 11.82
N CYS A 191 -16.83 -9.98 11.92
CA CYS A 191 -15.96 -8.81 11.97
C CYS A 191 -16.43 -7.78 12.99
N THR A 192 -15.65 -7.57 14.04
CA THR A 192 -15.72 -6.39 14.89
C THR A 192 -14.66 -5.42 14.41
N PHE A 193 -15.05 -4.41 13.60
CA PHE A 193 -14.10 -3.53 12.93
C PHE A 193 -13.23 -2.74 13.89
N VAL A 194 -11.91 -2.79 13.69
CA VAL A 194 -10.94 -2.03 14.50
C VAL A 194 -11.13 -0.53 14.34
N PHE A 195 -11.37 -0.07 13.11
CA PHE A 195 -11.61 1.34 12.82
C PHE A 195 -13.03 1.55 12.32
N SER A 196 -13.85 2.24 13.13
CA SER A 196 -15.24 2.51 12.82
C SER A 196 -15.53 4.01 12.81
N PRO A 197 -16.14 4.55 11.73
CA PRO A 197 -16.54 5.96 11.70
C PRO A 197 -17.54 6.32 12.78
N GLN A 198 -18.27 5.37 13.34
CA GLN A 198 -19.24 5.59 14.42
C GLN A 198 -18.62 6.07 15.74
N CYS A 199 -17.30 5.83 15.93
CA CYS A 199 -16.57 6.38 17.07
C CYS A 199 -16.37 7.90 16.97
N VAL A 200 -16.43 8.47 15.76
CA VAL A 200 -16.21 9.90 15.52
C VAL A 200 -17.53 10.62 15.30
N LYS A 201 -18.44 10.02 14.56
CA LYS A 201 -19.74 10.59 14.22
C LYS A 201 -20.80 9.49 14.22
N ARG A 202 -21.81 9.64 15.08
CA ARG A 202 -22.98 8.77 15.07
C ARG A 202 -24.08 9.37 14.19
N GLY A 203 -24.73 8.52 13.39
CA GLY A 203 -25.85 8.93 12.56
C GLY A 203 -26.37 7.77 11.71
N PRO A 204 -27.60 7.83 11.22
CA PRO A 204 -28.27 6.73 10.51
C PRO A 204 -27.58 6.34 9.19
N ARG A 205 -26.76 7.25 8.63
CA ARG A 205 -25.99 7.00 7.39
C ARG A 205 -24.50 6.71 7.64
N THR A 206 -24.08 6.59 8.91
CA THR A 206 -22.69 6.31 9.25
C THR A 206 -22.46 4.81 9.20
N GLY A 207 -21.59 4.36 8.28
CA GLY A 207 -21.19 2.96 8.14
C GLY A 207 -20.44 2.43 9.35
N TYR A 208 -20.24 1.12 9.39
CA TYR A 208 -19.55 0.43 10.49
C TYR A 208 -18.04 0.31 10.26
N HIS A 209 -17.59 0.45 9.03
CA HIS A 209 -16.18 0.50 8.62
C HIS A 209 -15.91 1.75 7.78
N TYR A 210 -14.66 2.16 7.68
CA TYR A 210 -14.27 3.21 6.75
C TYR A 210 -14.18 2.67 5.33
N ALA A 211 -14.78 3.37 4.37
CA ALA A 211 -14.46 3.14 2.97
C ALA A 211 -13.03 3.64 2.67
N VAL A 212 -12.30 2.94 1.79
CA VAL A 212 -10.91 3.28 1.42
C VAL A 212 -10.76 4.74 0.97
N ASN A 213 -11.72 5.23 0.18
CA ASN A 213 -11.73 6.62 -0.27
C ASN A 213 -11.95 7.62 0.89
N SER A 214 -12.63 7.22 1.95
CA SER A 214 -12.90 8.08 3.11
C SER A 214 -11.61 8.33 3.91
N ILE A 215 -10.82 7.30 4.20
CA ILE A 215 -9.53 7.49 4.91
C ILE A 215 -8.54 8.28 4.07
N ASN A 216 -8.51 8.08 2.75
CA ASN A 216 -7.67 8.88 1.85
C ASN A 216 -8.06 10.37 1.85
N LYS A 217 -9.36 10.68 1.94
CA LYS A 217 -9.84 12.08 2.04
C LYS A 217 -9.51 12.72 3.39
N ILE A 218 -9.42 11.95 4.47
CA ILE A 218 -9.05 12.46 5.80
C ILE A 218 -7.56 12.84 5.86
N TRP A 219 -6.70 12.20 5.09
CA TRP A 219 -5.25 12.45 5.07
C TRP A 219 -4.87 13.87 4.69
N ALA A 220 -5.41 14.41 3.60
CA ALA A 220 -5.01 15.71 3.07
C ALA A 220 -5.24 16.89 4.04
N PRO A 221 -6.39 17.00 4.75
CA PRO A 221 -6.59 18.00 5.79
C PRO A 221 -5.60 17.87 6.96
N ILE A 222 -5.21 16.65 7.34
CA ILE A 222 -4.24 16.45 8.43
C ILE A 222 -2.85 16.92 7.97
N ILE A 223 -2.40 16.55 6.77
CA ILE A 223 -1.15 17.03 6.16
C ILE A 223 -1.09 18.56 6.16
N LYS A 224 -2.19 19.21 5.74
CA LYS A 224 -2.28 20.67 5.71
C LYS A 224 -2.17 21.28 7.11
N ARG A 225 -2.89 20.75 8.12
CA ARG A 225 -2.81 21.23 9.52
C ARG A 225 -1.43 21.03 10.13
N ALA A 226 -0.77 19.93 9.78
CA ALA A 226 0.58 19.62 10.25
C ALA A 226 1.67 20.50 9.63
N GLY A 227 1.33 21.34 8.65
CA GLY A 227 2.32 22.14 7.93
C GLY A 227 3.33 21.31 7.13
N ILE A 228 2.89 20.17 6.62
CA ILE A 228 3.72 19.21 5.88
C ILE A 228 3.42 19.33 4.39
N ARG A 229 4.46 19.19 3.55
CA ARG A 229 4.28 19.12 2.10
C ARG A 229 3.32 17.99 1.72
N TYR A 230 2.39 18.30 0.81
CA TYR A 230 1.40 17.31 0.39
C TYR A 230 2.04 16.11 -0.29
N ARG A 231 1.64 14.94 0.16
CA ARG A 231 1.84 13.63 -0.47
C ARG A 231 0.60 12.76 -0.26
N ASN A 232 0.37 11.77 -1.11
CA ASN A 232 -0.82 10.93 -0.98
C ASN A 232 -0.71 9.99 0.24
N ALA A 233 -1.85 9.51 0.73
CA ALA A 233 -1.93 8.69 1.93
C ALA A 233 -1.16 7.36 1.81
N TYR A 234 -0.98 6.82 0.60
CA TYR A 234 -0.23 5.58 0.39
C TYR A 234 1.25 5.69 0.79
N GLN A 235 1.74 6.91 0.97
CA GLN A 235 3.09 7.15 1.53
C GLN A 235 3.24 6.64 2.96
N SER A 236 2.16 6.41 3.72
CA SER A 236 2.24 5.71 5.02
C SER A 236 2.90 4.34 4.88
N ARG A 237 2.52 3.57 3.85
CA ARG A 237 3.11 2.27 3.56
C ARG A 237 4.55 2.37 3.03
N HIS A 238 4.85 3.39 2.22
CA HIS A 238 6.22 3.66 1.80
C HIS A 238 7.11 4.08 2.99
N THR A 239 6.55 4.84 3.94
CA THR A 239 7.26 5.22 5.17
C THR A 239 7.66 3.99 5.98
N TYR A 240 6.76 3.01 6.17
CA TYR A 240 7.10 1.73 6.82
C TYR A 240 8.33 1.07 6.18
N ALA A 241 8.29 0.88 4.85
CA ALA A 241 9.38 0.21 4.14
C ALA A 241 10.71 0.97 4.25
N CYS A 242 10.68 2.30 4.03
CA CYS A 242 11.88 3.13 4.07
C CYS A 242 12.48 3.15 5.47
N TRP A 243 11.68 3.35 6.52
CA TRP A 243 12.15 3.38 7.91
C TRP A 243 12.69 2.01 8.34
N SER A 244 11.99 0.93 8.00
CA SER A 244 12.46 -0.43 8.32
C SER A 244 13.80 -0.74 7.68
N LEU A 245 13.99 -0.38 6.40
CA LEU A 245 15.28 -0.55 5.72
C LEU A 245 16.38 0.33 6.31
N SER A 246 16.07 1.61 6.61
CA SER A 246 17.02 2.52 7.26
C SER A 246 17.41 2.04 8.66
N ALA A 247 16.54 1.29 9.34
CA ALA A 247 16.82 0.65 10.62
C ALA A 247 17.59 -0.69 10.49
N GLY A 248 17.88 -1.14 9.24
CA GLY A 248 18.62 -2.39 8.98
C GLY A 248 17.77 -3.66 8.99
N ALA A 249 16.45 -3.56 8.94
CA ALA A 249 15.59 -4.74 8.89
C ALA A 249 15.80 -5.52 7.58
N ASN A 250 15.71 -6.86 7.68
CA ASN A 250 15.88 -7.75 6.54
C ASN A 250 14.84 -7.48 5.44
N PRO A 251 15.23 -7.22 4.18
CA PRO A 251 14.30 -6.95 3.08
C PRO A 251 13.28 -8.07 2.82
N ASN A 252 13.65 -9.33 3.04
CA ASN A 252 12.71 -10.46 2.91
C ASN A 252 11.64 -10.40 3.99
N PHE A 253 12.02 -10.07 5.23
CA PHE A 253 11.06 -9.85 6.31
C PHE A 253 10.09 -8.71 5.96
N ILE A 254 10.62 -7.57 5.48
CA ILE A 254 9.79 -6.43 5.07
C ILE A 254 8.84 -6.83 3.93
N ALA A 255 9.31 -7.58 2.94
CA ALA A 255 8.49 -8.07 1.83
C ALA A 255 7.32 -8.93 2.35
N THR A 256 7.59 -9.88 3.24
CA THR A 256 6.58 -10.74 3.87
C THR A 256 5.57 -9.89 4.66
N GLN A 257 6.03 -8.99 5.52
CA GLN A 257 5.17 -8.10 6.29
C GLN A 257 4.23 -7.27 5.39
N MET A 258 4.76 -6.76 4.29
CA MET A 258 4.00 -6.00 3.31
C MET A 258 3.12 -6.86 2.39
N GLY A 259 3.27 -8.18 2.35
CA GLY A 259 2.58 -9.08 1.42
C GLY A 259 3.00 -8.85 -0.03
N HIS A 260 4.31 -8.72 -0.26
CA HIS A 260 4.93 -8.79 -1.57
C HIS A 260 5.27 -10.25 -1.88
N THR A 261 5.18 -10.64 -3.15
CA THR A 261 5.48 -12.00 -3.61
C THR A 261 6.96 -12.36 -3.40
N ASP A 262 7.84 -11.35 -3.53
CA ASP A 262 9.27 -11.49 -3.34
C ASP A 262 9.92 -10.19 -2.84
N ALA A 263 11.17 -10.29 -2.40
CA ALA A 263 11.94 -9.13 -1.94
C ALA A 263 12.45 -8.24 -3.09
N GLN A 264 12.39 -8.66 -4.35
CA GLN A 264 12.85 -7.84 -5.46
C GLN A 264 12.10 -6.52 -5.54
N MET A 265 10.81 -6.54 -5.21
CA MET A 265 10.00 -5.32 -5.13
C MET A 265 10.57 -4.35 -4.08
N VAL A 266 11.00 -4.86 -2.92
CA VAL A 266 11.60 -4.06 -1.85
C VAL A 266 12.91 -3.46 -2.33
N TYR A 267 13.81 -4.26 -2.90
CA TYR A 267 15.09 -3.77 -3.44
C TYR A 267 14.89 -2.75 -4.57
N LYS A 268 14.00 -3.04 -5.52
CA LYS A 268 13.78 -2.19 -6.69
C LYS A 268 13.16 -0.83 -6.35
N VAL A 269 12.30 -0.79 -5.35
CA VAL A 269 11.55 0.42 -4.97
C VAL A 269 12.25 1.19 -3.86
N TYR A 270 12.84 0.48 -2.90
CA TYR A 270 13.33 1.08 -1.65
C TYR A 270 14.84 0.91 -1.42
N GLY A 271 15.59 0.31 -2.34
CA GLY A 271 17.01 0.01 -2.17
C GLY A 271 17.88 1.20 -1.75
N LYS A 272 17.53 2.42 -2.18
CA LYS A 272 18.26 3.64 -1.80
C LYS A 272 18.16 3.99 -0.30
N TRP A 273 17.23 3.39 0.44
CA TRP A 273 17.12 3.54 1.91
C TRP A 273 17.85 2.44 2.68
N MET A 274 18.42 1.48 1.98
CA MET A 274 19.35 0.53 2.59
C MET A 274 20.63 1.30 2.89
N SER A 275 20.90 1.51 4.18
CA SER A 275 22.11 2.23 4.58
C SER A 275 23.33 1.40 4.23
N GLU A 276 24.26 1.99 3.51
CA GLU A 276 25.61 1.46 3.31
C GLU A 276 26.45 1.70 4.58
N LYS A 277 25.98 1.19 5.72
CA LYS A 277 26.72 1.26 6.96
C LYS A 277 27.68 0.06 7.04
N SER A 278 28.68 0.04 6.16
CA SER A 278 29.67 -1.05 6.12
C SER A 278 30.29 -1.33 7.49
N ALA A 279 30.56 -0.29 8.29
CA ALA A 279 31.08 -0.46 9.64
C ALA A 279 30.08 -1.16 10.60
N GLU A 280 28.77 -0.83 10.51
CA GLU A 280 27.75 -1.52 11.30
C GLU A 280 27.56 -2.97 10.83
N GLN A 281 27.60 -3.23 9.53
CA GLN A 281 27.54 -4.59 8.98
C GLN A 281 28.75 -5.42 9.42
N VAL A 282 29.97 -4.86 9.38
CA VAL A 282 31.17 -5.51 9.87
C VAL A 282 31.08 -5.79 11.38
N SER A 283 30.57 -4.84 12.17
CA SER A 283 30.36 -5.03 13.61
C SER A 283 29.39 -6.18 13.89
N LEU A 284 28.27 -6.22 13.17
CA LEU A 284 27.28 -7.29 13.30
C LEU A 284 27.86 -8.66 12.93
N LEU A 285 28.63 -8.73 11.83
CA LEU A 285 29.32 -9.95 11.42
C LEU A 285 30.37 -10.39 12.45
N ASN A 286 31.14 -9.44 12.98
CA ASN A 286 32.11 -9.74 14.04
C ASN A 286 31.41 -10.30 15.28
N GLN A 287 30.30 -9.70 15.72
CA GLN A 287 29.54 -10.19 16.85
C GLN A 287 28.94 -11.59 16.61
N ALA A 288 28.41 -11.83 15.41
CA ALA A 288 27.76 -13.10 15.09
C ALA A 288 28.76 -14.22 14.80
N LEU A 289 29.85 -13.93 14.09
CA LEU A 289 30.78 -14.94 13.55
C LEU A 289 32.00 -15.17 14.43
N SER A 290 32.39 -14.25 15.32
CA SER A 290 33.56 -14.44 16.22
C SER A 290 33.44 -15.68 17.09
N ARG A 291 32.22 -16.07 17.48
CA ARG A 291 31.96 -17.30 18.24
C ARG A 291 32.25 -18.60 17.47
N TYR A 292 32.38 -18.52 16.15
CA TYR A 292 32.72 -19.64 15.28
C TYR A 292 34.16 -19.59 14.82
N ALA A 293 34.95 -18.57 15.21
CA ALA A 293 36.36 -18.48 14.86
C ALA A 293 37.14 -19.60 15.57
N PRO A 294 37.89 -20.43 14.85
CA PRO A 294 38.77 -21.39 15.50
C PRO A 294 39.82 -20.65 16.31
N SER A 295 40.16 -21.18 17.49
CA SER A 295 41.31 -20.68 18.28
C SER A 295 42.58 -20.92 17.49
N LEU A 296 43.07 -19.88 16.81
CA LEU A 296 44.37 -19.96 16.15
C LEU A 296 45.48 -19.97 17.22
N PRO A 297 46.47 -20.85 17.14
CA PRO A 297 47.61 -20.78 18.03
C PRO A 297 48.25 -19.40 17.85
N GLN A 298 48.47 -18.67 18.96
CA GLN A 298 49.27 -17.46 18.92
C GLN A 298 50.66 -17.81 18.37
N SER A 299 50.96 -17.34 17.17
CA SER A 299 52.33 -17.42 16.66
C SER A 299 53.20 -16.64 17.62
N MET A 300 54.12 -17.32 18.28
CA MET A 300 55.18 -16.62 19.02
C MET A 300 55.88 -15.70 18.01
N VAL A 301 55.65 -14.40 18.10
CA VAL A 301 56.54 -13.44 17.49
C VAL A 301 57.80 -13.47 18.33
N ALA A 302 58.82 -14.19 17.83
CA ALA A 302 60.13 -14.21 18.39
C ALA A 302 60.66 -12.78 18.42
N ALA A 303 60.93 -12.31 19.64
CA ALA A 303 61.72 -11.11 19.84
C ALA A 303 63.09 -11.32 19.20
N GLN A 304 63.46 -10.50 18.24
CA GLN A 304 64.81 -10.14 17.89
C GLN A 304 65.01 -8.67 18.07
#